data_a9bd37752f2438c1fe08d79dc02c8223
#
_entry.id   a9bd37752f2438c1fe08d79dc02c8223
#
_cell.length_a   1.000
_cell.length_b   1.000
_cell.length_c   1.000
_cell.angle_alpha   90.00
_cell.angle_beta   90.00
_cell.angle_gamma   90.00
#
_symmetry.space_group_name_H-M   'P 1'
#
loop_
_entity.id
_entity.type
_entity.pdbx_description
1 polymer ?
#
loop_
_entity_poly.entity_id
_entity_poly.type
_entity_poly.pdbx_seq_one_letter_code
_entity_poly.pdbx_strand_id
1 'polypeptide(L)'
;MKLPAVLLKRKISQILALDFESYWDADYTLGKGKVFHTTTEYVRSPKFHAHGVSDMLHTAPTPVWTTHKDLKRHFKSIDWKKTAIVCHNTAFDGFVLSQIYGVTPAYYFDTLSMARAYLRIKRNDLDTVARYYGLGGKIANVLDSTKGKRKLTAAEEARLAGYANRDTKLMWKIFQKLLPLYPDDEL
;
A
#
# COMPACT_ATOMS: atom_id res chain seq x y z
N MET A 1 -10.92 -5.31 14.11
CA MET A 1 -11.89 -5.99 13.22
C MET A 1 -11.75 -7.50 13.41
N LYS A 2 -12.85 -8.27 13.47
CA LYS A 2 -12.77 -9.74 13.37
C LYS A 2 -12.48 -10.13 11.92
N LEU A 3 -11.67 -11.18 11.73
CA LEU A 3 -11.41 -11.72 10.40
C LEU A 3 -12.66 -12.41 9.84
N PRO A 4 -12.95 -12.25 8.54
CA PRO A 4 -13.98 -13.03 7.86
C PRO A 4 -13.76 -14.55 8.04
N ALA A 5 -14.84 -15.31 8.22
CA ALA A 5 -14.77 -16.75 8.45
C ALA A 5 -14.06 -17.50 7.31
N VAL A 6 -14.24 -17.03 6.07
CA VAL A 6 -13.60 -17.59 4.87
C VAL A 6 -12.06 -17.49 4.94
N LEU A 7 -11.50 -16.39 5.45
CA LEU A 7 -10.05 -16.26 5.63
C LEU A 7 -9.51 -17.23 6.67
N LEU A 8 -10.27 -17.46 7.76
CA LEU A 8 -9.91 -18.44 8.77
C LEU A 8 -9.92 -19.87 8.21
N LYS A 9 -10.90 -20.21 7.37
CA LYS A 9 -10.93 -21.50 6.64
C LYS A 9 -9.71 -21.68 5.74
N ARG A 10 -9.18 -20.61 5.16
CA ARG A 10 -7.95 -20.59 4.36
C ARG A 10 -6.66 -20.52 5.22
N LYS A 11 -6.77 -20.66 6.53
CA LYS A 11 -5.66 -20.57 7.51
C LYS A 11 -4.98 -19.20 7.53
N ILE A 12 -5.65 -18.15 7.06
CA ILE A 12 -5.18 -16.78 7.16
C ILE A 12 -5.57 -16.26 8.54
N SER A 13 -4.58 -15.87 9.34
CA SER A 13 -4.78 -15.44 10.73
C SER A 13 -4.59 -13.94 10.94
N GLN A 14 -4.09 -13.23 9.92
CA GLN A 14 -3.87 -11.79 10.00
C GLN A 14 -4.03 -11.09 8.65
N ILE A 15 -4.44 -9.81 8.72
CA ILE A 15 -4.47 -8.91 7.57
C ILE A 15 -3.50 -7.76 7.87
N LEU A 16 -2.65 -7.45 6.91
CA LEU A 16 -1.69 -6.35 6.95
C LEU A 16 -2.02 -5.34 5.86
N ALA A 17 -2.47 -4.15 6.24
CA ALA A 17 -2.54 -3.03 5.32
C ALA A 17 -1.12 -2.52 5.04
N LEU A 18 -0.77 -2.23 3.78
CA LEU A 18 0.61 -1.97 3.38
C LEU A 18 0.66 -0.98 2.22
N ASP A 19 1.58 0.00 2.30
CA ASP A 19 1.79 1.06 1.31
C ASP A 19 3.28 1.41 1.22
N PHE A 20 3.88 1.19 0.05
CA PHE A 20 5.29 1.50 -0.20
C PHE A 20 5.48 2.92 -0.71
N GLU A 21 6.49 3.60 -0.19
CA GLU A 21 7.01 4.84 -0.75
C GLU A 21 8.35 4.61 -1.43
N SER A 22 8.50 5.10 -2.65
CA SER A 22 9.68 4.82 -3.47
C SER A 22 10.26 6.05 -4.14
N TYR A 23 11.53 5.95 -4.54
CA TYR A 23 12.24 6.98 -5.28
C TYR A 23 11.59 7.25 -6.63
N TRP A 24 11.50 8.50 -7.01
CA TRP A 24 11.05 8.97 -8.31
C TRP A 24 11.77 10.26 -8.73
N ASP A 25 11.87 10.49 -10.03
CA ASP A 25 12.42 11.75 -10.60
C ASP A 25 11.68 12.14 -11.88
N ALA A 26 12.18 13.15 -12.60
CA ALA A 26 11.54 13.66 -13.82
C ALA A 26 11.45 12.61 -14.95
N ASP A 27 12.43 11.71 -15.02
CA ASP A 27 12.58 10.71 -16.06
C ASP A 27 12.26 9.28 -15.57
N TYR A 28 11.87 9.16 -14.30
CA TYR A 28 11.58 7.90 -13.66
C TYR A 28 10.36 8.03 -12.74
N THR A 29 9.18 7.79 -13.31
CA THR A 29 7.90 7.95 -12.62
C THR A 29 6.89 6.91 -13.09
N LEU A 30 5.89 6.62 -12.25
CA LEU A 30 4.77 5.74 -12.57
C LEU A 30 3.63 6.54 -13.23
N GLY A 31 3.15 6.06 -14.36
CA GLY A 31 1.81 6.32 -14.88
C GLY A 31 1.45 7.73 -15.34
N LYS A 32 2.29 8.76 -15.16
CA LYS A 32 2.00 10.13 -15.65
C LYS A 32 3.30 10.91 -15.94
N GLY A 33 3.32 11.60 -17.07
CA GLY A 33 4.44 12.44 -17.48
C GLY A 33 4.83 12.22 -18.94
N LYS A 34 5.84 12.93 -19.43
CA LYS A 34 6.41 12.71 -20.77
C LYS A 34 7.13 11.39 -20.88
N VAL A 35 7.72 10.92 -19.77
CA VAL A 35 8.34 9.60 -19.62
C VAL A 35 7.68 8.91 -18.44
N PHE A 36 6.92 7.85 -18.69
CA PHE A 36 6.30 7.05 -17.63
C PHE A 36 6.70 5.59 -17.79
N HIS A 37 6.78 4.90 -16.67
CA HIS A 37 7.09 3.48 -16.62
C HIS A 37 5.84 2.70 -16.20
N THR A 38 5.69 1.52 -16.78
CA THR A 38 4.78 0.50 -16.22
C THR A 38 5.29 0.08 -14.84
N THR A 39 4.44 -0.53 -14.02
CA THR A 39 4.85 -1.08 -12.71
C THR A 39 6.06 -2.01 -12.85
N THR A 40 6.06 -2.87 -13.89
CA THR A 40 7.15 -3.83 -14.13
C THR A 40 8.46 -3.12 -14.46
N GLU A 41 8.45 -2.16 -15.38
CA GLU A 41 9.64 -1.40 -15.76
C GLU A 41 10.18 -0.58 -14.59
N TYR A 42 9.28 0.06 -13.84
CA TYR A 42 9.64 0.86 -12.68
C TYR A 42 10.30 0.02 -11.59
N VAL A 43 9.66 -1.07 -11.16
CA VAL A 43 10.17 -1.90 -10.06
C VAL A 43 11.43 -2.69 -10.45
N ARG A 44 11.56 -3.11 -11.72
CA ARG A 44 12.75 -3.84 -12.20
C ARG A 44 13.90 -2.92 -12.61
N SER A 45 13.69 -1.63 -12.66
CA SER A 45 14.74 -0.67 -12.99
C SER A 45 15.86 -0.67 -11.91
N PRO A 46 17.13 -0.53 -12.29
CA PRO A 46 18.22 -0.29 -11.32
C PRO A 46 18.06 1.04 -10.56
N LYS A 47 17.18 1.93 -11.03
CA LYS A 47 16.79 3.13 -10.30
C LYS A 47 15.84 2.85 -9.14
N PHE A 48 15.20 1.68 -9.05
CA PHE A 48 14.25 1.40 -8.00
C PHE A 48 14.89 1.48 -6.60
N HIS A 49 14.22 2.19 -5.72
CA HIS A 49 14.63 2.32 -4.32
C HIS A 49 13.38 2.56 -3.47
N ALA A 50 13.02 1.62 -2.62
CA ALA A 50 11.98 1.84 -1.63
C ALA A 50 12.55 2.71 -0.50
N HIS A 51 11.96 3.87 -0.23
CA HIS A 51 12.30 4.69 0.94
C HIS A 51 11.87 4.00 2.23
N GLY A 52 10.74 3.35 2.19
CA GLY A 52 10.17 2.61 3.30
C GLY A 52 8.79 2.05 2.97
N VAL A 53 8.17 1.48 3.97
CA VAL A 53 6.80 0.98 3.95
C VAL A 53 6.05 1.46 5.18
N SER A 54 4.82 1.88 4.98
CA SER A 54 3.86 2.02 6.08
C SER A 54 3.00 0.77 6.12
N ASP A 55 2.91 0.13 7.27
CA ASP A 55 2.04 -1.02 7.45
C ASP A 55 1.25 -0.99 8.75
N MET A 56 0.13 -1.71 8.76
CA MET A 56 -0.75 -1.79 9.92
C MET A 56 -1.44 -3.16 9.96
N LEU A 57 -1.21 -3.91 11.03
CA LEU A 57 -1.97 -5.13 11.32
C LEU A 57 -3.43 -4.77 11.62
N HIS A 58 -4.36 -5.67 11.24
CA HIS A 58 -5.80 -5.52 11.51
C HIS A 58 -6.16 -5.37 12.99
N THR A 59 -5.25 -5.74 13.89
CA THR A 59 -5.37 -5.60 15.36
C THR A 59 -4.69 -4.34 15.89
N ALA A 60 -3.85 -3.69 15.09
CA ALA A 60 -3.12 -2.50 15.52
C ALA A 60 -3.99 -1.23 15.44
N PRO A 61 -3.81 -0.26 16.34
CA PRO A 61 -4.57 0.98 16.34
C PRO A 61 -4.05 2.00 15.30
N THR A 62 -2.78 1.89 14.94
CA THR A 62 -2.08 2.85 14.07
C THR A 62 -1.06 2.15 13.17
N PRO A 63 -0.81 2.70 11.97
CA PRO A 63 0.28 2.26 11.10
C PRO A 63 1.65 2.54 11.72
N VAL A 64 2.63 1.77 11.27
CA VAL A 64 4.05 1.94 11.61
C VAL A 64 4.83 2.14 10.32
N TRP A 65 5.78 3.08 10.33
CA TRP A 65 6.74 3.29 9.25
C TRP A 65 8.00 2.47 9.48
N THR A 66 8.37 1.67 8.48
CA THR A 66 9.65 0.95 8.45
C THR A 66 10.53 1.54 7.36
N THR A 67 11.72 2.03 7.73
CA THR A 67 12.66 2.68 6.82
C THR A 67 13.35 1.69 5.90
N HIS A 68 13.90 2.15 4.77
CA HIS A 68 14.63 1.35 3.79
C HIS A 68 15.59 0.32 4.40
N LYS A 69 16.41 0.74 5.36
CA LYS A 69 17.46 -0.10 5.98
C LYS A 69 16.89 -1.30 6.74
N ASP A 70 15.66 -1.19 7.22
CA ASP A 70 15.03 -2.19 8.09
C ASP A 70 14.03 -3.10 7.36
N LEU A 71 13.66 -2.78 6.10
CA LEU A 71 12.61 -3.49 5.34
C LEU A 71 12.86 -5.01 5.26
N LYS A 72 14.09 -5.43 4.94
CA LYS A 72 14.41 -6.87 4.83
C LYS A 72 14.22 -7.60 6.16
N ARG A 73 14.61 -6.98 7.28
CA ARG A 73 14.43 -7.54 8.61
C ARG A 73 12.95 -7.57 8.99
N HIS A 74 12.24 -6.49 8.72
CA HIS A 74 10.81 -6.36 8.97
C HIS A 74 10.03 -7.46 8.24
N PHE A 75 10.22 -7.62 6.94
CA PHE A 75 9.49 -8.64 6.17
C PHE A 75 9.85 -10.08 6.55
N LYS A 76 11.07 -10.35 7.05
CA LYS A 76 11.44 -11.67 7.59
C LYS A 76 10.70 -12.01 8.87
N SER A 77 10.21 -11.03 9.63
CA SER A 77 9.48 -11.27 10.89
C SER A 77 8.01 -11.63 10.70
N ILE A 78 7.47 -11.52 9.48
CA ILE A 78 6.06 -11.74 9.16
C ILE A 78 5.84 -13.16 8.65
N ASP A 79 4.86 -13.87 9.18
CA ASP A 79 4.40 -15.16 8.66
C ASP A 79 3.50 -14.95 7.43
N TRP A 80 4.13 -14.81 6.27
CA TRP A 80 3.43 -14.54 5.01
C TRP A 80 2.47 -15.64 4.58
N LYS A 81 2.69 -16.89 5.02
CA LYS A 81 1.78 -18.00 4.72
C LYS A 81 0.44 -17.87 5.43
N LYS A 82 0.35 -17.02 6.46
CA LYS A 82 -0.86 -16.75 7.23
C LYS A 82 -1.32 -15.31 7.13
N THR A 83 -0.67 -14.50 6.29
CA THR A 83 -0.93 -13.08 6.15
C THR A 83 -1.60 -12.77 4.81
N ALA A 84 -2.78 -12.15 4.86
CA ALA A 84 -3.34 -11.42 3.72
C ALA A 84 -2.83 -9.98 3.74
N ILE A 85 -2.56 -9.39 2.58
CA ILE A 85 -2.29 -7.95 2.47
C ILE A 85 -3.48 -7.19 1.93
N VAL A 86 -3.58 -5.93 2.31
CA VAL A 86 -4.48 -4.93 1.75
C VAL A 86 -3.64 -3.78 1.22
N CYS A 87 -3.78 -3.46 -0.07
CA CYS A 87 -3.16 -2.31 -0.71
C CYS A 87 -4.19 -1.52 -1.51
N HIS A 88 -3.85 -0.29 -1.89
CA HIS A 88 -4.63 0.47 -2.88
C HIS A 88 -3.86 0.51 -4.20
N ASN A 89 -4.17 -0.39 -5.13
CA ASN A 89 -3.39 -0.79 -6.30
C ASN A 89 -2.32 -1.85 -5.95
N THR A 90 -2.78 -2.98 -5.48
CA THR A 90 -1.95 -4.14 -5.08
C THR A 90 -0.98 -4.61 -6.18
N ALA A 91 -1.27 -4.30 -7.45
CA ALA A 91 -0.36 -4.56 -8.57
C ALA A 91 1.00 -3.86 -8.40
N PHE A 92 1.10 -2.76 -7.65
CA PHE A 92 2.37 -2.13 -7.32
C PHE A 92 3.00 -2.75 -6.08
N ASP A 93 2.35 -2.65 -4.93
CA ASP A 93 2.92 -3.07 -3.64
C ASP A 93 3.21 -4.58 -3.58
N GLY A 94 2.29 -5.40 -4.09
CA GLY A 94 2.46 -6.84 -4.19
C GLY A 94 3.60 -7.21 -5.14
N PHE A 95 3.81 -6.45 -6.21
CA PHE A 95 4.93 -6.65 -7.13
C PHE A 95 6.27 -6.26 -6.49
N VAL A 96 6.32 -5.17 -5.73
CA VAL A 96 7.50 -4.79 -4.94
C VAL A 96 7.85 -5.88 -3.93
N LEU A 97 6.87 -6.39 -3.17
CA LEU A 97 7.08 -7.49 -2.23
C LEU A 97 7.70 -8.71 -2.92
N SER A 98 7.13 -9.14 -4.05
CA SER A 98 7.59 -10.35 -4.74
C SER A 98 8.95 -10.16 -5.43
N GLN A 99 9.13 -9.07 -6.18
CA GLN A 99 10.32 -8.88 -7.01
C GLN A 99 11.56 -8.40 -6.24
N ILE A 100 11.34 -7.57 -5.21
CA ILE A 100 12.46 -6.97 -4.47
C ILE A 100 12.77 -7.73 -3.18
N TYR A 101 11.74 -8.25 -2.51
CA TYR A 101 11.89 -8.89 -1.20
C TYR A 101 11.69 -10.40 -1.22
N GLY A 102 11.26 -10.98 -2.36
CA GLY A 102 11.01 -12.43 -2.50
C GLY A 102 9.85 -12.92 -1.61
N VAL A 103 8.88 -12.04 -1.34
CA VAL A 103 7.76 -12.29 -0.44
C VAL A 103 6.47 -12.53 -1.23
N THR A 104 5.74 -13.58 -0.87
CA THR A 104 4.42 -13.87 -1.43
C THR A 104 3.43 -14.03 -0.29
N PRO A 105 2.55 -13.05 -0.05
CA PRO A 105 1.46 -13.16 0.91
C PRO A 105 0.47 -14.28 0.57
N ALA A 106 -0.21 -14.82 1.58
CA ALA A 106 -1.20 -15.88 1.39
C ALA A 106 -2.44 -15.41 0.62
N TYR A 107 -2.76 -14.12 0.67
CA TYR A 107 -3.89 -13.52 -0.01
C TYR A 107 -3.69 -12.03 -0.27
N TYR A 108 -4.39 -11.49 -1.28
CA TYR A 108 -4.30 -10.10 -1.70
C TYR A 108 -5.67 -9.46 -1.77
N PHE A 109 -5.84 -8.33 -1.09
CA PHE A 109 -6.97 -7.42 -1.26
C PHE A 109 -6.51 -6.14 -1.94
N ASP A 110 -7.20 -5.75 -2.99
CA ASP A 110 -6.95 -4.49 -3.70
C ASP A 110 -8.13 -3.55 -3.55
N THR A 111 -8.02 -2.56 -2.69
CA THR A 111 -9.10 -1.58 -2.46
C THR A 111 -9.40 -0.71 -3.67
N LEU A 112 -8.47 -0.56 -4.63
CA LEU A 112 -8.73 0.09 -5.92
C LEU A 112 -9.70 -0.75 -6.77
N SER A 113 -9.42 -2.05 -6.91
CA SER A 113 -10.28 -2.98 -7.65
C SER A 113 -11.64 -3.15 -6.97
N MET A 114 -11.65 -3.27 -5.63
CA MET A 114 -12.88 -3.31 -4.84
C MET A 114 -13.73 -2.05 -5.06
N ALA A 115 -13.13 -0.86 -5.02
CA ALA A 115 -13.85 0.39 -5.28
C ALA A 115 -14.42 0.44 -6.70
N ARG A 116 -13.67 -0.01 -7.70
CA ARG A 116 -14.14 -0.09 -9.10
C ARG A 116 -15.35 -1.02 -9.27
N ALA A 117 -15.37 -2.12 -8.54
CA ALA A 117 -16.47 -3.09 -8.61
C ALA A 117 -17.77 -2.56 -7.97
N TYR A 118 -17.68 -1.84 -6.88
CA TYR A 118 -18.85 -1.48 -6.06
C TYR A 118 -19.23 -0.01 -6.06
N LEU A 119 -18.29 0.90 -6.42
CA LEU A 119 -18.58 2.33 -6.38
C LEU A 119 -18.83 2.89 -7.78
N ARG A 120 -19.95 3.59 -7.94
CA ARG A 120 -20.30 4.30 -9.20
C ARG A 120 -19.70 5.70 -9.22
N ILE A 121 -18.36 5.78 -9.13
CA ILE A 121 -17.62 7.05 -9.17
C ILE A 121 -16.61 7.07 -10.33
N LYS A 122 -16.34 8.26 -10.88
CA LYS A 122 -15.48 8.40 -12.08
C LYS A 122 -14.01 8.04 -11.82
N ARG A 123 -13.54 8.28 -10.62
CA ARG A 123 -12.14 8.05 -10.21
C ARG A 123 -12.13 7.23 -8.93
N ASN A 124 -11.22 6.26 -8.86
CA ASN A 124 -11.09 5.35 -7.73
C ASN A 124 -9.70 5.43 -7.08
N ASP A 125 -8.96 6.54 -7.27
CA ASP A 125 -7.74 6.81 -6.51
C ASP A 125 -8.07 6.97 -5.01
N LEU A 126 -7.08 6.73 -4.16
CA LEU A 126 -7.25 6.68 -2.72
C LEU A 126 -7.92 7.94 -2.14
N ASP A 127 -7.53 9.13 -2.64
CA ASP A 127 -8.09 10.41 -2.20
C ASP A 127 -9.59 10.52 -2.54
N THR A 128 -9.94 10.16 -3.78
CA THR A 128 -11.34 10.22 -4.25
C THR A 128 -12.23 9.26 -3.46
N VAL A 129 -11.78 8.02 -3.24
CA VAL A 129 -12.53 7.02 -2.48
C VAL A 129 -12.64 7.41 -1.00
N ALA A 130 -11.56 7.95 -0.41
CA ALA A 130 -11.59 8.45 0.97
C ALA A 130 -12.61 9.56 1.15
N ARG A 131 -12.65 10.54 0.23
CA ARG A 131 -13.65 11.63 0.24
C ARG A 131 -15.08 11.12 0.04
N TYR A 132 -15.28 10.15 -0.85
CA TYR A 132 -16.59 9.53 -1.05
C TYR A 132 -17.16 8.95 0.25
N TYR A 133 -16.30 8.37 1.09
CA TYR A 133 -16.71 7.83 2.40
C TYR A 133 -16.64 8.84 3.55
N GLY A 134 -16.36 10.12 3.30
CA GLY A 134 -16.24 11.15 4.33
C GLY A 134 -15.03 10.96 5.28
N LEU A 135 -14.00 10.25 4.83
CA LEU A 135 -12.81 9.94 5.65
C LEU A 135 -11.73 11.04 5.61
N GLY A 136 -11.99 12.12 4.89
CA GLY A 136 -11.01 13.16 4.58
C GLY A 136 -10.19 12.81 3.34
N GLY A 137 -9.09 13.54 3.10
CA GLY A 137 -8.25 13.37 1.92
C GLY A 137 -6.78 13.16 2.24
N LYS A 138 -5.98 12.96 1.19
CA LYS A 138 -4.52 12.88 1.26
C LYS A 138 -3.88 14.21 1.70
N ILE A 139 -2.67 14.14 2.24
CA ILE A 139 -1.85 15.32 2.48
C ILE A 139 -1.21 15.74 1.14
N ALA A 140 -1.40 16.99 0.74
CA ALA A 140 -0.84 17.51 -0.51
C ALA A 140 0.68 17.75 -0.42
N ASN A 141 1.36 17.70 -1.58
CA ASN A 141 2.73 18.20 -1.81
C ASN A 141 3.86 17.51 -1.01
N VAL A 142 3.61 16.40 -0.32
CA VAL A 142 4.67 15.69 0.42
C VAL A 142 5.65 15.03 -0.52
N LEU A 143 5.16 14.37 -1.59
CA LEU A 143 5.99 13.63 -2.54
C LEU A 143 6.94 14.55 -3.31
N ASP A 144 6.57 15.81 -3.58
CA ASP A 144 7.44 16.76 -4.27
C ASP A 144 8.77 17.00 -3.53
N SER A 145 8.74 16.92 -2.20
CA SER A 145 9.93 17.07 -1.36
C SER A 145 10.93 15.90 -1.49
N THR A 146 10.50 14.75 -1.97
CA THR A 146 11.33 13.53 -2.15
C THR A 146 11.83 13.34 -3.58
N LYS A 147 11.35 14.16 -4.53
CA LYS A 147 11.70 14.07 -5.95
C LYS A 147 13.21 14.10 -6.16
N GLY A 148 13.76 13.11 -6.87
CA GLY A 148 15.18 12.99 -7.21
C GLY A 148 16.10 12.66 -6.02
N LYS A 149 15.57 12.33 -4.85
CA LYS A 149 16.35 12.06 -3.63
C LYS A 149 16.29 10.58 -3.27
N ARG A 150 17.43 9.89 -3.34
CA ARG A 150 17.58 8.52 -2.84
C ARG A 150 17.83 8.47 -1.32
N LYS A 151 18.43 9.53 -0.78
CA LYS A 151 18.66 9.70 0.67
C LYS A 151 17.82 10.87 1.13
N LEU A 152 17.01 10.65 2.13
CA LEU A 152 16.20 11.66 2.78
C LEU A 152 16.88 12.12 4.06
N THR A 153 16.73 13.40 4.39
CA THR A 153 17.04 13.89 5.72
C THR A 153 16.03 13.33 6.74
N ALA A 154 16.36 13.34 8.01
CA ALA A 154 15.43 12.88 9.06
C ALA A 154 14.09 13.62 9.02
N ALA A 155 14.08 14.92 8.71
CA ALA A 155 12.85 15.72 8.58
C ALA A 155 12.02 15.34 7.36
N GLU A 156 12.65 15.04 6.21
CA GLU A 156 11.98 14.58 5.00
C GLU A 156 11.39 13.19 5.21
N GLU A 157 12.16 12.29 5.83
CA GLU A 157 11.69 10.94 6.15
C GLU A 157 10.51 10.97 7.12
N ALA A 158 10.55 11.81 8.16
CA ALA A 158 9.43 11.95 9.09
C ALA A 158 8.15 12.47 8.40
N ARG A 159 8.28 13.42 7.44
CA ARG A 159 7.14 13.88 6.65
C ARG A 159 6.58 12.79 5.73
N LEU A 160 7.46 12.04 5.06
CA LEU A 160 7.06 10.92 4.20
C LEU A 160 6.37 9.82 5.00
N ALA A 161 6.91 9.47 6.17
CA ALA A 161 6.32 8.52 7.11
C ALA A 161 4.92 8.95 7.56
N GLY A 162 4.75 10.22 7.90
CA GLY A 162 3.43 10.79 8.26
C GLY A 162 2.42 10.70 7.12
N TYR A 163 2.87 10.95 5.89
CA TYR A 163 2.07 10.83 4.67
C TYR A 163 1.66 9.37 4.44
N ALA A 164 2.61 8.44 4.38
CA ALA A 164 2.36 7.02 4.14
C ALA A 164 1.48 6.40 5.25
N ASN A 165 1.72 6.75 6.51
CA ASN A 165 0.88 6.30 7.63
C ASN A 165 -0.57 6.79 7.50
N ARG A 166 -0.79 8.01 7.00
CA ARG A 166 -2.13 8.50 6.73
C ARG A 166 -2.80 7.72 5.60
N ASP A 167 -2.09 7.48 4.50
CA ASP A 167 -2.59 6.74 3.35
C ASP A 167 -2.94 5.29 3.73
N THR A 168 -2.08 4.60 4.46
CA THR A 168 -2.35 3.26 5.01
C THR A 168 -3.60 3.26 5.90
N LYS A 169 -3.77 4.27 6.76
CA LYS A 169 -4.94 4.39 7.62
C LYS A 169 -6.22 4.65 6.83
N LEU A 170 -6.17 5.49 5.78
CA LEU A 170 -7.31 5.74 4.88
C LEU A 170 -7.68 4.47 4.13
N MET A 171 -6.71 3.80 3.52
CA MET A 171 -6.87 2.54 2.81
C MET A 171 -7.51 1.46 3.71
N TRP A 172 -7.06 1.32 4.94
CA TRP A 172 -7.63 0.39 5.92
C TRP A 172 -9.11 0.70 6.21
N LYS A 173 -9.46 1.99 6.42
CA LYS A 173 -10.85 2.40 6.63
C LYS A 173 -11.72 2.14 5.40
N ILE A 174 -11.19 2.38 4.19
CA ILE A 174 -11.87 2.07 2.93
C ILE A 174 -12.10 0.56 2.82
N PHE A 175 -11.09 -0.25 3.11
CA PHE A 175 -11.21 -1.70 3.13
C PHE A 175 -12.33 -2.17 4.05
N GLN A 176 -12.41 -1.62 5.27
CA GLN A 176 -13.48 -1.95 6.22
C GLN A 176 -14.90 -1.57 5.72
N LYS A 177 -15.02 -0.58 4.85
CA LYS A 177 -16.28 -0.18 4.20
C LYS A 177 -16.63 -1.06 3.00
N LEU A 178 -15.62 -1.50 2.24
CA LEU A 178 -15.82 -2.29 1.02
C LEU A 178 -15.96 -3.79 1.32
N LEU A 179 -15.26 -4.32 2.31
CA LEU A 179 -15.25 -5.75 2.62
C LEU A 179 -16.66 -6.36 2.83
N PRO A 180 -17.60 -5.71 3.55
CA PRO A 180 -18.95 -6.23 3.72
C PRO A 180 -19.79 -6.28 2.43
N LEU A 181 -19.34 -5.63 1.37
CA LEU A 181 -20.00 -5.64 0.06
C LEU A 181 -19.57 -6.84 -0.80
N TYR A 182 -18.47 -7.50 -0.41
CA TYR A 182 -17.94 -8.67 -1.12
C TYR A 182 -18.74 -9.91 -0.74
N PRO A 183 -19.23 -10.70 -1.72
CA PRO A 183 -19.78 -12.01 -1.46
C PRO A 183 -18.74 -12.95 -0.84
N ASP A 184 -19.18 -13.82 0.06
CA ASP A 184 -18.28 -14.76 0.76
C ASP A 184 -17.60 -15.75 -0.20
N ASP A 185 -18.17 -16.02 -1.36
CA ASP A 185 -17.64 -16.91 -2.40
C ASP A 185 -16.56 -16.22 -3.27
N GLU A 186 -16.46 -14.89 -3.24
CA GLU A 186 -15.38 -14.14 -3.90
C GLU A 186 -14.17 -13.89 -2.98
N LEU A 187 -14.27 -14.24 -1.71
CA LEU A 187 -13.20 -14.21 -0.71
C LEU A 187 -12.57 -15.59 -0.57
#